data_018a42b531083a9879373a72357c2062
#
_entry.id   018a42b531083a9879373a72357c2062
#
_cell.length_a   1.000
_cell.length_b   1.000
_cell.length_c   1.000
_cell.angle_alpha   90.00
_cell.angle_beta   90.00
_cell.angle_gamma   90.00
#
_symmetry.space_group_name_H-M   'P 1'
#
loop_
_entity.id
_entity.type
_entity.pdbx_description
1 polymer ?
#
loop_
_entity_poly.entity_id
_entity_poly.type
_entity_poly.pdbx_seq_one_letter_code
_entity_poly.pdbx_strand_id
1 'polypeptide(L)'
;MKVEQAINKMNEIDEAMIIFSTETLKVKPKTSIAQNELLKKLQKVVDQVEDDVTLTLKDEIKVVEKPKLFVPKEHLGLIGGTLVYIAGIIAGEFDYAAIVYGIAYLLVGYKVILKALKNIRRGEVFDENFLMCIATIGAFCISDYKEAIAVMLFYSVGEIFQAYAVNKTRTSISSLMDLKSDYANLLVGEEIKKVAPEEIKIGDEIIVKVGEKGTS
;
A
#
# COMPACT_ATOMS: atom_id res chain seq x y z
N MET A 1 -0.95 8.64 11.39
CA MET A 1 -1.62 9.59 12.31
C MET A 1 -3.15 9.61 12.17
N LYS A 2 -3.76 9.82 10.99
CA LYS A 2 -5.24 9.82 10.84
C LYS A 2 -5.87 8.46 11.22
N VAL A 3 -5.31 7.35 10.75
CA VAL A 3 -5.77 5.97 11.04
C VAL A 3 -5.67 5.65 12.54
N GLU A 4 -4.53 5.94 13.17
CA GLU A 4 -4.30 5.73 14.59
C GLU A 4 -5.30 6.51 15.46
N GLN A 5 -5.55 7.78 15.11
CA GLN A 5 -6.54 8.59 15.79
C GLN A 5 -7.97 8.08 15.60
N ALA A 6 -8.29 7.56 14.42
CA ALA A 6 -9.61 7.00 14.14
C ALA A 6 -9.84 5.71 14.95
N ILE A 7 -8.83 4.85 15.05
CA ILE A 7 -8.90 3.61 15.82
C ILE A 7 -8.97 3.90 17.32
N ASN A 8 -8.18 4.84 17.84
CA ASN A 8 -8.21 5.24 19.25
C ASN A 8 -9.56 5.87 19.69
N LYS A 9 -10.38 6.34 18.74
CA LYS A 9 -11.74 6.83 19.03
C LYS A 9 -12.78 5.72 19.18
N MET A 10 -12.42 4.47 18.86
CA MET A 10 -13.34 3.34 19.02
C MET A 10 -13.52 3.00 20.52
N ASN A 11 -14.76 2.85 20.96
CA ASN A 11 -15.08 2.54 22.36
C ASN A 11 -14.50 1.20 22.86
N GLU A 12 -14.22 0.29 21.93
CA GLU A 12 -13.74 -1.07 22.20
C GLU A 12 -12.21 -1.16 22.36
N ILE A 13 -11.49 -0.09 22.00
CA ILE A 13 -10.03 -0.02 22.00
C ILE A 13 -9.55 0.82 23.21
N ASP A 14 -8.58 0.29 23.92
CA ASP A 14 -7.89 0.99 25.01
C ASP A 14 -6.78 1.87 24.44
N GLU A 15 -5.94 1.27 23.60
CA GLU A 15 -4.79 1.92 22.98
C GLU A 15 -4.50 1.29 21.61
N ALA A 16 -4.23 2.13 20.63
CA ALA A 16 -3.73 1.71 19.32
C ALA A 16 -2.54 2.57 18.93
N MET A 17 -1.47 1.94 18.46
CA MET A 17 -0.23 2.57 18.03
C MET A 17 0.22 1.99 16.69
N ILE A 18 0.56 2.86 15.74
CA ILE A 18 1.15 2.46 14.46
C ILE A 18 2.67 2.62 14.53
N ILE A 19 3.39 1.53 14.33
CA ILE A 19 4.83 1.53 14.16
C ILE A 19 5.12 1.65 12.67
N PHE A 20 5.38 2.86 12.20
CA PHE A 20 5.55 3.15 10.76
C PHE A 20 6.72 2.40 10.11
N SER A 21 7.80 2.17 10.83
CA SER A 21 8.98 1.45 10.31
C SER A 21 8.70 0.00 9.95
N THR A 22 7.73 -0.62 10.63
CA THR A 22 7.33 -2.03 10.41
C THR A 22 5.93 -2.17 9.83
N GLU A 23 5.24 -1.06 9.61
CA GLU A 23 3.81 -1.05 9.22
C GLU A 23 2.94 -1.91 10.14
N THR A 24 3.31 -1.97 11.40
CA THR A 24 2.61 -2.78 12.39
C THR A 24 1.67 -1.92 13.20
N LEU A 25 0.40 -2.29 13.21
CA LEU A 25 -0.61 -1.71 14.09
C LEU A 25 -0.69 -2.58 15.36
N LYS A 26 -0.24 -2.02 16.50
CA LYS A 26 -0.46 -2.62 17.81
C LYS A 26 -1.78 -2.11 18.37
N VAL A 27 -2.65 -3.02 18.77
CA VAL A 27 -3.98 -2.68 19.32
C VAL A 27 -4.19 -3.41 20.63
N LYS A 28 -4.60 -2.67 21.65
CA LYS A 28 -4.98 -3.21 22.95
C LYS A 28 -6.50 -3.04 23.12
N PRO A 29 -7.28 -4.13 23.00
CA PRO A 29 -8.74 -4.06 23.18
C PRO A 29 -9.08 -3.95 24.67
N LYS A 30 -10.16 -3.23 25.00
CA LYS A 30 -10.70 -3.13 26.38
C LYS A 30 -11.41 -4.40 26.83
N THR A 31 -11.96 -5.15 25.90
CA THR A 31 -12.72 -6.37 26.14
C THR A 31 -12.16 -7.53 25.31
N SER A 32 -12.33 -8.75 25.79
CA SER A 32 -11.92 -9.94 25.05
C SER A 32 -12.82 -10.12 23.82
N ILE A 33 -12.34 -9.71 22.66
CA ILE A 33 -13.01 -9.83 21.37
C ILE A 33 -12.21 -10.85 20.53
N ALA A 34 -12.91 -11.68 19.77
CA ALA A 34 -12.26 -12.60 18.84
C ALA A 34 -11.41 -11.83 17.82
N GLN A 35 -10.16 -12.26 17.60
CA GLN A 35 -9.19 -11.57 16.73
C GLN A 35 -9.74 -11.27 15.33
N ASN A 36 -10.47 -12.22 14.73
CA ASN A 36 -11.06 -12.04 13.40
C ASN A 36 -12.20 -11.02 13.36
N GLU A 37 -12.95 -10.87 14.44
CA GLU A 37 -14.01 -9.86 14.54
C GLU A 37 -13.41 -8.49 14.74
N LEU A 38 -12.40 -8.37 15.59
CA LEU A 38 -11.65 -7.14 15.79
C LEU A 38 -10.99 -6.66 14.48
N LEU A 39 -10.35 -7.58 13.75
CA LEU A 39 -9.72 -7.28 12.46
C LEU A 39 -10.72 -6.70 11.46
N LYS A 40 -11.93 -7.28 11.34
CA LYS A 40 -12.97 -6.77 10.44
C LYS A 40 -13.47 -5.39 10.85
N LYS A 41 -13.58 -5.10 12.15
CA LYS A 41 -13.99 -3.78 12.64
C LYS A 41 -12.91 -2.74 12.39
N LEU A 42 -11.66 -3.08 12.66
CA LEU A 42 -10.50 -2.22 12.39
C LEU A 42 -10.38 -1.92 10.89
N GLN A 43 -10.52 -2.94 10.03
CA GLN A 43 -10.47 -2.75 8.57
C GLN A 43 -11.52 -1.75 8.10
N LYS A 44 -12.76 -1.83 8.59
CA LYS A 44 -13.81 -0.85 8.22
C LYS A 44 -13.45 0.59 8.59
N VAL A 45 -12.77 0.80 9.73
CA VAL A 45 -12.33 2.14 10.14
C VAL A 45 -11.16 2.60 9.29
N VAL A 46 -10.24 1.70 8.97
CA VAL A 46 -9.11 2.00 8.07
C VAL A 46 -9.60 2.37 6.69
N ASP A 47 -10.53 1.60 6.10
CA ASP A 47 -11.11 1.87 4.77
C ASP A 47 -11.83 3.24 4.66
N GLN A 48 -12.26 3.82 5.79
CA GLN A 48 -12.85 5.17 5.82
C GLN A 48 -11.79 6.28 5.76
N VAL A 49 -10.57 5.98 6.19
CA VAL A 49 -9.48 6.96 6.35
C VAL A 49 -8.45 6.84 5.23
N GLU A 50 -8.06 5.62 4.91
CA GLU A 50 -7.09 5.29 3.87
C GLU A 50 -7.60 4.07 3.08
N ASP A 51 -7.60 4.21 1.74
CA ASP A 51 -7.81 3.07 0.83
C ASP A 51 -6.46 2.37 0.65
N ASP A 52 -6.43 1.23 0.08
CA ASP A 52 -5.22 0.47 -0.23
C ASP A 52 -4.45 -0.07 1.00
N VAL A 53 -4.98 0.10 2.22
CA VAL A 53 -4.40 -0.48 3.44
C VAL A 53 -5.22 -1.69 3.87
N THR A 54 -4.62 -2.88 3.78
CA THR A 54 -5.24 -4.13 4.24
C THR A 54 -4.57 -4.57 5.54
N LEU A 55 -5.37 -4.75 6.58
CA LEU A 55 -4.90 -5.29 7.85
C LEU A 55 -4.85 -6.83 7.78
N THR A 56 -3.71 -7.40 8.16
CA THR A 56 -3.51 -8.85 8.28
C THR A 56 -2.99 -9.18 9.68
N LEU A 57 -3.34 -10.34 10.20
CA LEU A 57 -2.76 -10.79 11.47
C LEU A 57 -1.28 -11.14 11.27
N LYS A 58 -0.45 -10.82 12.27
CA LYS A 58 1.00 -11.08 12.20
C LYS A 58 1.30 -12.57 11.95
N ASP A 59 0.49 -13.47 12.48
CA ASP A 59 0.64 -14.92 12.33
C ASP A 59 0.25 -15.44 10.92
N GLU A 60 -0.49 -14.63 10.15
CA GLU A 60 -0.92 -14.95 8.78
C GLU A 60 -0.01 -14.36 7.72
N ILE A 61 1.03 -13.62 8.09
CA ILE A 61 1.98 -13.03 7.14
C ILE A 61 2.76 -14.18 6.48
N LYS A 62 2.15 -14.78 5.49
CA LYS A 62 2.84 -15.64 4.52
C LYS A 62 3.85 -14.77 3.80
N VAL A 63 5.09 -15.26 3.78
CA VAL A 63 6.22 -14.78 2.97
C VAL A 63 5.89 -13.58 2.11
N VAL A 64 6.42 -12.42 2.47
CA VAL A 64 6.26 -11.20 1.67
C VAL A 64 6.68 -11.53 0.23
N GLU A 65 5.70 -11.66 -0.66
CA GLU A 65 6.01 -11.88 -2.08
C GLU A 65 6.89 -10.74 -2.56
N LYS A 66 7.97 -11.07 -3.27
CA LYS A 66 8.83 -10.04 -3.87
C LYS A 66 7.98 -9.08 -4.70
N PRO A 67 8.11 -7.77 -4.50
CA PRO A 67 7.31 -6.80 -5.24
C PRO A 67 7.52 -6.99 -6.75
N LYS A 68 6.42 -7.21 -7.46
CA LYS A 68 6.42 -7.30 -8.92
C LYS A 68 6.24 -5.90 -9.47
N LEU A 69 7.13 -5.48 -10.37
CA LEU A 69 7.03 -4.18 -11.02
C LEU A 69 5.72 -4.04 -11.79
N PHE A 70 5.25 -5.11 -12.40
CA PHE A 70 4.11 -5.07 -13.29
C PHE A 70 3.27 -6.34 -13.16
N VAL A 71 1.95 -6.17 -12.90
CA VAL A 71 0.96 -7.25 -12.89
C VAL A 71 0.01 -7.03 -14.06
N PRO A 72 0.12 -7.81 -15.17
CA PRO A 72 -0.63 -7.54 -16.39
C PRO A 72 -2.14 -7.44 -16.19
N LYS A 73 -2.72 -8.26 -15.28
CA LYS A 73 -4.15 -8.25 -15.00
C LYS A 73 -4.64 -6.93 -14.38
N GLU A 74 -3.82 -6.30 -13.55
CA GLU A 74 -4.15 -5.04 -12.87
C GLU A 74 -4.00 -3.83 -13.79
N HIS A 75 -3.18 -3.97 -14.85
CA HIS A 75 -2.86 -2.90 -15.79
C HIS A 75 -3.45 -3.14 -17.19
N LEU A 76 -4.47 -4.02 -17.31
CA LEU A 76 -5.07 -4.33 -18.59
C LEU A 76 -5.67 -3.11 -19.30
N GLY A 77 -6.29 -2.20 -18.54
CA GLY A 77 -6.80 -0.93 -19.06
C GLY A 77 -5.68 -0.04 -19.61
N LEU A 78 -4.56 0.07 -18.89
CA LEU A 78 -3.40 0.84 -19.35
C LEU A 78 -2.82 0.26 -20.64
N ILE A 79 -2.66 -1.06 -20.74
CA ILE A 79 -2.16 -1.72 -21.95
C ILE A 79 -3.13 -1.50 -23.11
N GLY A 80 -4.42 -1.79 -22.90
CA GLY A 80 -5.45 -1.64 -23.93
C GLY A 80 -5.58 -0.20 -24.42
N GLY A 81 -5.63 0.76 -23.49
CA GLY A 81 -5.69 2.18 -23.81
C GLY A 81 -4.46 2.68 -24.56
N THR A 82 -3.27 2.20 -24.20
CA THR A 82 -2.03 2.52 -24.94
C THR A 82 -2.06 1.97 -26.36
N LEU A 83 -2.56 0.77 -26.57
CA LEU A 83 -2.70 0.20 -27.92
C LEU A 83 -3.69 1.01 -28.77
N VAL A 84 -4.83 1.41 -28.22
CA VAL A 84 -5.82 2.26 -28.91
C VAL A 84 -5.20 3.62 -29.24
N TYR A 85 -4.44 4.20 -28.31
CA TYR A 85 -3.74 5.48 -28.52
C TYR A 85 -2.72 5.39 -29.66
N ILE A 86 -1.86 4.37 -29.66
CA ILE A 86 -0.87 4.15 -30.73
C ILE A 86 -1.57 3.92 -32.08
N ALA A 87 -2.63 3.11 -32.12
CA ALA A 87 -3.42 2.88 -33.33
C ALA A 87 -4.02 4.19 -33.87
N GLY A 88 -4.54 5.05 -32.98
CA GLY A 88 -5.06 6.37 -33.36
C GLY A 88 -3.98 7.30 -33.94
N ILE A 89 -2.75 7.28 -33.41
CA ILE A 89 -1.64 8.04 -33.97
C ILE A 89 -1.28 7.55 -35.39
N ILE A 90 -1.23 6.23 -35.58
CA ILE A 90 -0.87 5.63 -36.87
C ILE A 90 -1.96 5.89 -37.93
N ALA A 91 -3.24 5.89 -37.52
CA ALA A 91 -4.37 6.16 -38.40
C ALA A 91 -4.41 7.60 -38.93
N GLY A 92 -3.70 8.53 -38.26
CA GLY A 92 -3.64 9.93 -38.64
C GLY A 92 -4.87 10.74 -38.24
N GLU A 93 -5.30 11.68 -39.09
CA GLU A 93 -6.50 12.49 -38.84
C GLU A 93 -7.75 11.75 -39.34
N PHE A 94 -8.77 11.70 -38.49
CA PHE A 94 -10.06 11.07 -38.80
C PHE A 94 -11.20 11.76 -38.04
N ASP A 95 -12.42 11.73 -38.60
CA ASP A 95 -13.57 12.47 -38.10
C ASP A 95 -13.99 12.12 -36.67
N TYR A 96 -13.69 10.90 -36.23
CA TYR A 96 -14.05 10.41 -34.89
C TYR A 96 -12.87 10.41 -33.90
N ALA A 97 -11.83 11.20 -34.18
CA ALA A 97 -10.62 11.27 -33.37
C ALA A 97 -10.92 11.54 -31.88
N ALA A 98 -11.81 12.47 -31.59
CA ALA A 98 -12.21 12.80 -30.21
C ALA A 98 -12.78 11.60 -29.44
N ILE A 99 -13.57 10.76 -30.12
CA ILE A 99 -14.21 9.58 -29.49
C ILE A 99 -13.14 8.51 -29.23
N VAL A 100 -12.32 8.19 -30.22
CA VAL A 100 -11.28 7.17 -30.09
C VAL A 100 -10.26 7.55 -29.02
N TYR A 101 -9.79 8.79 -29.05
CA TYR A 101 -8.88 9.31 -28.03
C TYR A 101 -9.56 9.43 -26.66
N GLY A 102 -10.87 9.75 -26.59
CA GLY A 102 -11.64 9.72 -25.36
C GLY A 102 -11.70 8.35 -24.72
N ILE A 103 -11.92 7.29 -25.52
CA ILE A 103 -11.88 5.90 -25.04
C ILE A 103 -10.48 5.53 -24.57
N ALA A 104 -9.43 5.86 -25.33
CA ALA A 104 -8.05 5.61 -24.91
C ALA A 104 -7.72 6.30 -23.59
N TYR A 105 -8.12 7.56 -23.44
CA TYR A 105 -7.92 8.34 -22.22
C TYR A 105 -8.61 7.69 -21.00
N LEU A 106 -9.86 7.27 -21.15
CA LEU A 106 -10.59 6.59 -20.07
C LEU A 106 -9.95 5.25 -19.69
N LEU A 107 -9.47 4.48 -20.67
CA LEU A 107 -8.80 3.20 -20.41
C LEU A 107 -7.44 3.39 -19.72
N VAL A 108 -6.66 4.38 -20.13
CA VAL A 108 -5.35 4.68 -19.53
C VAL A 108 -5.52 5.28 -18.13
N GLY A 109 -6.42 6.24 -17.99
CA GLY A 109 -6.56 7.08 -16.79
C GLY A 109 -7.59 6.59 -15.78
N TYR A 110 -8.31 5.49 -15.99
CA TYR A 110 -9.45 5.12 -15.14
C TYR A 110 -9.11 5.04 -13.65
N LYS A 111 -7.94 4.51 -13.29
CA LYS A 111 -7.49 4.44 -11.88
C LYS A 111 -7.25 5.83 -11.30
N VAL A 112 -6.62 6.71 -12.07
CA VAL A 112 -6.32 8.10 -11.67
C VAL A 112 -7.62 8.88 -11.48
N ILE A 113 -8.57 8.74 -12.43
CA ILE A 113 -9.88 9.40 -12.39
C ILE A 113 -10.69 8.91 -11.17
N LEU A 114 -10.71 7.59 -10.92
CA LEU A 114 -11.40 7.03 -9.75
C LEU A 114 -10.78 7.50 -8.44
N LYS A 115 -9.45 7.56 -8.36
CA LYS A 115 -8.73 8.09 -7.19
C LYS A 115 -9.08 9.56 -6.95
N ALA A 116 -9.00 10.39 -8.00
CA ALA A 116 -9.38 11.81 -7.92
C ALA A 116 -10.82 12.00 -7.43
N LEU A 117 -11.78 11.25 -8.00
CA LEU A 117 -13.19 11.33 -7.61
C LEU A 117 -13.41 10.91 -6.16
N LYS A 118 -12.67 9.91 -5.68
CA LYS A 118 -12.75 9.42 -4.31
C LYS A 118 -12.16 10.44 -3.32
N ASN A 119 -11.01 11.03 -3.66
CA ASN A 119 -10.35 12.05 -2.84
C ASN A 119 -11.20 13.32 -2.73
N ILE A 120 -11.87 13.73 -3.82
CA ILE A 120 -12.87 14.83 -3.78
C ILE A 120 -13.98 14.53 -2.78
N ARG A 121 -14.54 13.31 -2.79
CA ARG A 121 -15.60 12.91 -1.85
C ARG A 121 -15.14 12.92 -0.39
N ARG A 122 -13.84 12.76 -0.14
CA ARG A 122 -13.20 12.83 1.18
C ARG A 122 -12.80 14.23 1.61
N GLY A 123 -13.02 15.23 0.74
CA GLY A 123 -12.61 16.62 0.98
C GLY A 123 -11.14 16.91 0.64
N GLU A 124 -10.42 15.97 0.05
CA GLU A 124 -9.05 16.14 -0.44
C GLU A 124 -9.08 16.56 -1.91
N VAL A 125 -9.53 17.80 -2.18
CA VAL A 125 -9.83 18.27 -3.54
C VAL A 125 -8.59 18.58 -4.36
N PHE A 126 -7.48 19.00 -3.74
CA PHE A 126 -6.28 19.47 -4.44
C PHE A 126 -5.14 18.43 -4.36
N ASP A 127 -5.46 17.17 -4.60
CA ASP A 127 -4.44 16.14 -4.74
C ASP A 127 -3.86 16.08 -6.17
N GLU A 128 -2.78 15.34 -6.33
CA GLU A 128 -2.10 15.18 -7.61
C GLU A 128 -2.99 14.55 -8.70
N ASN A 129 -3.83 13.57 -8.33
CA ASN A 129 -4.72 12.91 -9.28
C ASN A 129 -5.79 13.87 -9.81
N PHE A 130 -6.32 14.74 -8.95
CA PHE A 130 -7.28 15.77 -9.35
C PHE A 130 -6.64 16.80 -10.29
N LEU A 131 -5.43 17.28 -9.96
CA LEU A 131 -4.71 18.23 -10.80
C LEU A 131 -4.40 17.63 -12.18
N MET A 132 -3.99 16.36 -12.23
CA MET A 132 -3.77 15.65 -13.50
C MET A 132 -5.05 15.51 -14.32
N CYS A 133 -6.17 15.18 -13.68
CA CYS A 133 -7.48 15.12 -14.37
C CYS A 133 -7.87 16.49 -14.96
N ILE A 134 -7.74 17.58 -14.21
CA ILE A 134 -8.06 18.92 -14.72
C ILE A 134 -7.17 19.31 -15.87
N ALA A 135 -5.85 19.09 -15.76
CA ALA A 135 -4.90 19.45 -16.81
C ALA A 135 -5.20 18.70 -18.12
N THR A 136 -5.46 17.41 -18.04
CA THR A 136 -5.73 16.57 -19.20
C THR A 136 -7.12 16.81 -19.80
N ILE A 137 -8.15 17.09 -18.98
CA ILE A 137 -9.47 17.55 -19.47
C ILE A 137 -9.34 18.90 -20.17
N GLY A 138 -8.53 19.82 -19.62
CA GLY A 138 -8.23 21.10 -20.28
C GLY A 138 -7.63 20.91 -21.67
N ALA A 139 -6.67 20.00 -21.83
CA ALA A 139 -6.09 19.64 -23.12
C ALA A 139 -7.16 19.07 -24.09
N PHE A 140 -8.09 18.25 -23.61
CA PHE A 140 -9.23 17.79 -24.40
C PHE A 140 -10.12 18.96 -24.89
N CYS A 141 -10.37 19.96 -24.05
CA CYS A 141 -11.18 21.13 -24.40
C CYS A 141 -10.58 21.98 -25.54
N ILE A 142 -9.27 21.99 -25.65
CA ILE A 142 -8.56 22.69 -26.75
C ILE A 142 -8.28 21.76 -27.93
N SER A 143 -8.88 20.56 -27.95
CA SER A 143 -8.74 19.53 -29.00
C SER A 143 -7.32 18.91 -29.10
N ASP A 144 -6.52 19.04 -28.05
CA ASP A 144 -5.19 18.44 -27.98
C ASP A 144 -5.23 17.05 -27.33
N TYR A 145 -5.98 16.17 -27.97
CA TYR A 145 -6.28 14.82 -27.49
C TYR A 145 -5.04 13.95 -27.32
N LYS A 146 -4.08 14.07 -28.24
CA LYS A 146 -2.86 13.25 -28.25
C LYS A 146 -1.99 13.57 -27.06
N GLU A 147 -1.84 14.85 -26.74
CA GLU A 147 -1.06 15.32 -25.60
C GLU A 147 -1.73 14.93 -24.27
N ALA A 148 -3.05 15.11 -24.16
CA ALA A 148 -3.80 14.72 -22.98
C ALA A 148 -3.60 13.24 -22.62
N ILE A 149 -3.64 12.33 -23.61
CA ILE A 149 -3.43 10.90 -23.35
C ILE A 149 -1.97 10.60 -23.05
N ALA A 150 -1.03 11.23 -23.75
CA ALA A 150 0.39 11.04 -23.49
C ALA A 150 0.73 11.43 -22.04
N VAL A 151 0.26 12.56 -21.55
CA VAL A 151 0.46 13.04 -20.18
C VAL A 151 -0.15 12.04 -19.19
N MET A 152 -1.38 11.61 -19.40
CA MET A 152 -2.05 10.63 -18.52
C MET A 152 -1.33 9.27 -18.52
N LEU A 153 -0.81 8.85 -19.67
CA LEU A 153 -0.03 7.62 -19.82
C LEU A 153 1.28 7.69 -19.01
N PHE A 154 2.06 8.77 -19.19
CA PHE A 154 3.30 8.95 -18.45
C PHE A 154 3.05 9.01 -16.94
N TYR A 155 2.00 9.71 -16.52
CA TYR A 155 1.60 9.75 -15.11
C TYR A 155 1.26 8.36 -14.58
N SER A 156 0.42 7.61 -15.29
CA SER A 156 0.03 6.25 -14.88
C SER A 156 1.21 5.28 -14.80
N VAL A 157 2.17 5.41 -15.72
CA VAL A 157 3.42 4.63 -15.68
C VAL A 157 4.27 5.06 -14.49
N GLY A 158 4.37 6.36 -14.20
CA GLY A 158 5.08 6.90 -13.04
C GLY A 158 4.52 6.36 -11.72
N GLU A 159 3.20 6.29 -11.58
CA GLU A 159 2.52 5.69 -10.42
C GLU A 159 2.94 4.22 -10.19
N ILE A 160 3.06 3.43 -11.27
CA ILE A 160 3.51 2.03 -11.19
C ILE A 160 4.94 1.96 -10.65
N PHE A 161 5.85 2.82 -11.16
CA PHE A 161 7.24 2.86 -10.69
C PHE A 161 7.33 3.33 -9.24
N GLN A 162 6.56 4.33 -8.86
CA GLN A 162 6.49 4.83 -7.49
C GLN A 162 6.01 3.75 -6.53
N ALA A 163 4.91 3.07 -6.85
CA ALA A 163 4.38 1.97 -6.04
C ALA A 163 5.40 0.84 -5.89
N TYR A 164 6.09 0.48 -6.98
CA TYR A 164 7.13 -0.54 -6.93
C TYR A 164 8.32 -0.11 -6.04
N ALA A 165 8.80 1.12 -6.19
CA ALA A 165 9.92 1.64 -5.41
C ALA A 165 9.60 1.66 -3.91
N VAL A 166 8.41 2.14 -3.54
CA VAL A 166 7.92 2.15 -2.16
C VAL A 166 7.84 0.73 -1.60
N ASN A 167 7.20 -0.19 -2.33
CA ASN A 167 7.05 -1.58 -1.88
C ASN A 167 8.40 -2.29 -1.73
N LYS A 168 9.35 -2.03 -2.64
CA LYS A 168 10.70 -2.58 -2.55
C LYS A 168 11.44 -2.09 -1.30
N THR A 169 11.33 -0.80 -1.01
CA THR A 169 11.94 -0.20 0.19
C THR A 169 11.33 -0.80 1.47
N ARG A 170 10.00 -0.93 1.52
CA ARG A 170 9.29 -1.55 2.64
C ARG A 170 9.73 -3.00 2.89
N THR A 171 9.81 -3.80 1.83
CA THR A 171 10.27 -5.19 1.93
C THR A 171 11.70 -5.28 2.47
N SER A 172 12.58 -4.36 2.05
CA SER A 172 13.96 -4.31 2.55
C SER A 172 14.04 -3.98 4.04
N ILE A 173 13.23 -3.03 4.50
CA ILE A 173 13.15 -2.66 5.92
C ILE A 173 12.57 -3.82 6.74
N SER A 174 11.49 -4.43 6.29
CA SER A 174 10.88 -5.58 6.97
C SER A 174 11.86 -6.74 7.10
N SER A 175 12.62 -7.06 6.05
CA SER A 175 13.62 -8.14 6.10
C SER A 175 14.76 -7.86 7.08
N LEU A 176 15.16 -6.61 7.27
CA LEU A 176 16.15 -6.23 8.28
C LEU A 176 15.60 -6.35 9.70
N MET A 177 14.32 -6.05 9.91
CA MET A 177 13.67 -6.19 11.21
C MET A 177 13.37 -7.65 11.56
N ASP A 178 13.12 -8.51 10.58
CA ASP A 178 13.00 -9.96 10.76
C ASP A 178 14.31 -10.61 11.22
N LEU A 179 15.45 -9.89 11.14
CA LEU A 179 16.71 -10.34 11.73
C LEU A 179 16.72 -10.24 13.27
N LYS A 180 15.88 -9.41 13.85
CA LYS A 180 15.71 -9.33 15.31
C LYS A 180 14.99 -10.59 15.80
N SER A 181 15.57 -11.26 16.76
CA SER A 181 14.98 -12.47 17.35
C SER A 181 13.72 -12.09 18.15
N ASP A 182 12.63 -12.84 17.94
CA ASP A 182 11.38 -12.66 18.70
C ASP A 182 11.47 -13.25 20.11
N TYR A 183 12.48 -14.06 20.41
CA TYR A 183 12.72 -14.66 21.72
C TYR A 183 14.20 -14.97 21.92
N ALA A 184 14.59 -15.17 23.16
CA ALA A 184 15.88 -15.68 23.53
C ALA A 184 15.74 -16.91 24.42
N ASN A 185 16.67 -17.83 24.30
CA ASN A 185 16.74 -19.00 25.16
C ASN A 185 17.66 -18.69 26.35
N LEU A 186 17.07 -18.26 27.46
CA LEU A 186 17.78 -17.97 28.71
C LEU A 186 18.10 -19.30 29.42
N LEU A 187 19.36 -19.49 29.82
CA LEU A 187 19.76 -20.62 30.64
C LEU A 187 19.58 -20.26 32.12
N VAL A 188 18.64 -20.95 32.79
CA VAL A 188 18.40 -20.78 34.22
C VAL A 188 18.76 -22.12 34.92
N GLY A 189 19.98 -22.21 35.44
CA GLY A 189 20.52 -23.47 35.93
C GLY A 189 20.78 -24.47 34.79
N GLU A 190 20.05 -25.58 34.75
CA GLU A 190 20.10 -26.59 33.67
C GLU A 190 18.90 -26.50 32.71
N GLU A 191 17.95 -25.60 32.95
CA GLU A 191 16.74 -25.46 32.12
C GLU A 191 16.86 -24.28 31.13
N ILE A 192 16.37 -24.52 29.90
CA ILE A 192 16.27 -23.49 28.85
C ILE A 192 14.88 -22.90 28.88
N LYS A 193 14.77 -21.60 29.20
CA LYS A 193 13.51 -20.87 29.22
C LYS A 193 13.46 -19.87 28.05
N LYS A 194 12.38 -19.94 27.26
CA LYS A 194 12.12 -18.91 26.24
C LYS A 194 11.57 -17.65 26.89
N VAL A 195 12.29 -16.55 26.71
CA VAL A 195 11.93 -15.22 27.26
C VAL A 195 11.96 -14.18 26.15
N ALA A 196 11.28 -13.06 26.35
CA ALA A 196 11.39 -11.91 25.46
C ALA A 196 12.81 -11.33 25.52
N PRO A 197 13.39 -10.87 24.41
CA PRO A 197 14.74 -10.30 24.42
C PRO A 197 14.93 -9.15 25.39
N GLU A 198 13.86 -8.41 25.67
CA GLU A 198 13.83 -7.28 26.60
C GLU A 198 13.91 -7.71 28.09
N GLU A 199 13.68 -8.98 28.38
CA GLU A 199 13.78 -9.54 29.75
C GLU A 199 15.19 -9.96 30.11
N ILE A 200 16.11 -10.05 29.14
CA ILE A 200 17.50 -10.46 29.34
C ILE A 200 18.28 -9.29 29.96
N LYS A 201 19.06 -9.60 30.96
CA LYS A 201 19.96 -8.65 31.63
C LYS A 201 21.41 -8.92 31.28
N ILE A 202 22.22 -7.89 31.40
CA ILE A 202 23.67 -8.02 31.23
C ILE A 202 24.23 -8.98 32.28
N GLY A 203 24.84 -10.09 31.78
CA GLY A 203 25.38 -11.16 32.62
C GLY A 203 24.56 -12.46 32.56
N ASP A 204 23.39 -12.46 31.92
CA ASP A 204 22.61 -13.68 31.71
C ASP A 204 23.23 -14.55 30.61
N GLU A 205 23.20 -15.88 30.82
CA GLU A 205 23.66 -16.84 29.81
C GLU A 205 22.53 -17.20 28.87
N ILE A 206 22.78 -17.06 27.55
CA ILE A 206 21.82 -17.41 26.51
C ILE A 206 22.37 -18.54 25.62
N ILE A 207 21.49 -19.42 25.19
CA ILE A 207 21.80 -20.52 24.27
C ILE A 207 21.27 -20.17 22.88
N VAL A 208 22.18 -20.11 21.91
CA VAL A 208 21.83 -19.92 20.47
C VAL A 208 22.07 -21.25 19.76
N LYS A 209 21.02 -21.84 19.20
CA LYS A 209 21.11 -23.06 18.42
C LYS A 209 21.44 -22.74 16.96
N VAL A 210 22.05 -23.70 16.28
CA VAL A 210 22.36 -23.56 14.85
C VAL A 210 21.08 -23.33 14.06
N GLY A 211 21.01 -22.20 13.34
CA GLY A 211 19.83 -21.76 12.59
C GLY A 211 18.88 -20.84 13.35
N GLU A 212 19.12 -20.58 14.64
CA GLU A 212 18.39 -19.55 15.39
C GLU A 212 19.04 -18.16 15.24
N LYS A 213 18.22 -17.13 15.28
CA LYS A 213 18.70 -15.74 15.27
C LYS A 213 19.22 -15.38 16.66
N GLY A 214 20.48 -14.98 16.74
CA GLY A 214 21.08 -14.50 18.00
C GLY A 214 20.56 -13.12 18.37
N THR A 215 20.33 -12.88 19.66
CA THR A 215 20.13 -11.54 20.19
C THR A 215 21.49 -10.90 20.42
N SER A 216 21.77 -9.79 19.76
CA SER A 216 22.94 -8.93 20.00
C SER A 216 22.49 -7.64 20.67
#